data_b2807530f8bd05328ea73ba0f54d04c2
#
_entry.id   b2807530f8bd05328ea73ba0f54d04c2
#
_cell.length_a   1.000
_cell.length_b   1.000
_cell.length_c   1.000
_cell.angle_alpha   90.00
_cell.angle_beta   90.00
_cell.angle_gamma   90.00
#
_symmetry.space_group_name_H-M   'P 1'
#
loop_
_entity.id
_entity.type
_entity.pdbx_description
1 polymer ?
#
loop_
_entity_poly.entity_id
_entity_poly.type
_entity_poly.pdbx_seq_one_letter_code
_entity_poly.pdbx_strand_id
1 'polypeptide(L)'
;MRMVKMQQETLTLEEAVQKFLMEKVAQHTGAAAMTDYRNCLARFVKSSHNSIEYDLLDADVLAFFSSIPDTSPARYNKPFQNVNAFLNWMVAQEYISKSPIKVHKLHKRKDEGNIKPVPVSDLKTFIASLDRRTYTGLRDYVIILLMLDTGVRTKELLSLRDTDYFRNGKYLCIEKNIAKTRKKRIAYLSSSTANILENFIARKPKEWEDWLFPNYEGRQLKVDHLDKSFAKHSEICGVKITPYQLRHSFATLFLKNGGDVFTLQHLMGHADLRMTRRYAELDEAFVEQQHKSFSPVVLLEQAKSNRVRRI
;
A
#
# COMPACT_ATOMS: atom_id res chain seq x y z
N MET A 1 7.82 64.03 -18.87
CA MET A 1 8.32 63.09 -17.87
C MET A 1 7.90 61.69 -18.31
N ARG A 2 8.79 60.87 -18.86
CA ARG A 2 8.48 59.48 -19.27
C ARG A 2 8.44 58.64 -18.01
N MET A 3 7.24 58.15 -17.63
CA MET A 3 7.16 57.12 -16.60
C MET A 3 7.75 55.81 -17.10
N VAL A 4 8.88 55.43 -16.53
CA VAL A 4 9.44 54.10 -16.71
C VAL A 4 8.54 53.14 -15.97
N LYS A 5 7.76 52.29 -16.69
CA LYS A 5 7.08 51.15 -16.10
C LYS A 5 8.16 50.19 -15.57
N MET A 6 8.27 50.06 -14.27
CA MET A 6 9.05 48.99 -13.70
C MET A 6 8.42 47.66 -14.21
N GLN A 7 9.21 46.86 -14.92
CA GLN A 7 8.82 45.47 -15.19
C GLN A 7 8.63 44.80 -13.82
N GLN A 8 7.41 44.49 -13.47
CA GLN A 8 7.19 43.49 -12.41
C GLN A 8 7.83 42.20 -12.91
N GLU A 9 8.81 41.69 -12.19
CA GLU A 9 9.34 40.35 -12.42
C GLU A 9 8.16 39.39 -12.35
N THR A 10 7.75 38.87 -13.49
CA THR A 10 6.66 37.90 -13.57
C THR A 10 7.20 36.59 -13.04
N LEU A 11 6.63 36.13 -11.92
CA LEU A 11 6.95 34.84 -11.29
C LEU A 11 6.84 33.72 -12.34
N THR A 12 7.88 32.92 -12.50
CA THR A 12 7.84 31.76 -13.37
C THR A 12 7.10 30.59 -12.71
N LEU A 13 6.65 29.61 -13.50
CA LEU A 13 6.02 28.39 -12.96
C LEU A 13 7.00 27.61 -12.08
N GLU A 14 8.27 27.56 -12.45
CA GLU A 14 9.31 26.89 -11.66
C GLU A 14 9.50 27.55 -10.29
N GLU A 15 9.57 28.88 -10.24
CA GLU A 15 9.65 29.63 -8.97
C GLU A 15 8.40 29.42 -8.10
N ALA A 16 7.22 29.38 -8.70
CA ALA A 16 5.98 29.05 -7.99
C ALA A 16 6.04 27.63 -7.39
N VAL A 17 6.55 26.65 -8.14
CA VAL A 17 6.76 25.28 -7.64
C VAL A 17 7.74 25.25 -6.48
N GLN A 18 8.85 26.00 -6.54
CA GLN A 18 9.80 26.04 -5.42
C GLN A 18 9.17 26.62 -4.15
N LYS A 19 8.40 27.72 -4.26
CA LYS A 19 7.65 28.30 -3.14
C LYS A 19 6.67 27.30 -2.53
N PHE A 20 5.89 26.59 -3.36
CA PHE A 20 4.99 25.53 -2.91
C PHE A 20 5.72 24.43 -2.16
N LEU A 21 6.85 23.95 -2.68
CA LEU A 21 7.65 22.90 -2.04
C LEU A 21 8.23 23.37 -0.70
N MET A 22 8.69 24.63 -0.60
CA MET A 22 9.14 25.22 0.68
C MET A 22 8.03 25.23 1.72
N GLU A 23 6.82 25.64 1.34
CA GLU A 23 5.66 25.61 2.25
C GLU A 23 5.31 24.19 2.68
N LYS A 24 5.37 23.21 1.78
CA LYS A 24 5.16 21.79 2.12
C LYS A 24 6.20 21.24 3.10
N VAL A 25 7.44 21.71 3.03
CA VAL A 25 8.48 21.39 4.02
C VAL A 25 8.12 22.01 5.38
N ALA A 26 7.73 23.30 5.41
CA ALA A 26 7.32 23.97 6.64
C ALA A 26 6.08 23.33 7.29
N GLN A 27 5.17 22.74 6.47
CA GLN A 27 4.03 21.96 6.93
C GLN A 27 4.38 20.54 7.40
N HIS A 28 5.67 20.19 7.54
CA HIS A 28 6.16 18.87 7.92
C HIS A 28 5.61 17.71 7.04
N THR A 29 5.43 17.96 5.74
CA THR A 29 5.01 16.93 4.78
C THR A 29 6.03 15.78 4.78
N GLY A 30 5.55 14.55 4.90
CA GLY A 30 6.43 13.37 4.99
C GLY A 30 7.31 13.19 3.75
N ALA A 31 8.54 12.66 3.94
CA ALA A 31 9.59 12.55 2.91
C ALA A 31 9.12 11.87 1.61
N ALA A 32 8.32 10.81 1.69
CA ALA A 32 7.79 10.13 0.50
C ALA A 32 6.86 11.04 -0.33
N ALA A 33 5.96 11.79 0.34
CA ALA A 33 5.06 12.74 -0.34
C ALA A 33 5.85 13.90 -0.95
N MET A 34 6.90 14.38 -0.26
CA MET A 34 7.80 15.40 -0.81
C MET A 34 8.53 14.94 -2.07
N THR A 35 9.01 13.69 -2.09
CA THR A 35 9.61 13.09 -3.28
C THR A 35 8.60 13.01 -4.44
N ASP A 36 7.37 12.60 -4.15
CA ASP A 36 6.29 12.54 -5.12
C ASP A 36 5.97 13.93 -5.72
N TYR A 37 5.86 14.96 -4.88
CA TYR A 37 5.64 16.34 -5.34
C TYR A 37 6.79 16.82 -6.23
N ARG A 38 8.04 16.67 -5.76
CA ARG A 38 9.23 17.10 -6.53
C ARG A 38 9.27 16.44 -7.90
N ASN A 39 9.17 15.13 -7.98
CA ASN A 39 9.24 14.39 -9.23
C ASN A 39 8.09 14.72 -10.18
N CYS A 40 6.88 14.85 -9.66
CA CYS A 40 5.71 15.16 -10.46
C CYS A 40 5.74 16.60 -11.01
N LEU A 41 6.00 17.57 -10.14
CA LEU A 41 6.00 18.99 -10.52
C LEU A 41 7.20 19.35 -11.40
N ALA A 42 8.38 18.76 -11.17
CA ALA A 42 9.52 18.92 -12.08
C ALA A 42 9.19 18.42 -13.50
N ARG A 43 8.47 17.28 -13.61
CA ARG A 43 8.02 16.78 -14.91
C ARG A 43 6.97 17.71 -15.55
N PHE A 44 6.08 18.27 -14.76
CA PHE A 44 5.09 19.25 -15.24
C PHE A 44 5.76 20.51 -15.77
N VAL A 45 6.65 21.14 -14.99
CA VAL A 45 7.44 22.31 -15.42
C VAL A 45 8.22 22.03 -16.71
N LYS A 46 8.91 20.89 -16.79
CA LYS A 46 9.69 20.50 -17.99
C LYS A 46 8.84 20.44 -19.27
N SER A 47 7.56 20.10 -19.17
CA SER A 47 6.63 20.00 -20.31
C SER A 47 5.79 21.24 -20.53
N SER A 48 6.03 22.33 -19.80
CA SER A 48 5.26 23.57 -19.83
C SER A 48 6.04 24.73 -20.47
N HIS A 49 5.38 25.84 -20.73
CA HIS A 49 5.97 27.11 -21.14
C HIS A 49 6.68 27.85 -19.99
N ASN A 50 6.76 27.25 -18.80
CA ASN A 50 7.31 27.85 -17.59
C ASN A 50 6.70 29.23 -17.23
N SER A 51 5.43 29.46 -17.54
CA SER A 51 4.70 30.69 -17.28
C SER A 51 3.52 30.43 -16.32
N ILE A 52 3.20 31.41 -15.49
CA ILE A 52 1.97 31.42 -14.67
C ILE A 52 0.85 32.23 -15.34
N GLU A 53 1.08 32.79 -16.52
CA GLU A 53 0.03 33.41 -17.31
C GLU A 53 -1.08 32.39 -17.58
N TYR A 54 -2.33 32.79 -17.29
CA TYR A 54 -3.42 31.83 -17.21
C TYR A 54 -3.64 31.01 -18.49
N ASP A 55 -3.59 31.65 -19.66
CA ASP A 55 -3.86 30.99 -20.94
C ASP A 55 -2.78 29.94 -21.29
N LEU A 56 -1.51 30.27 -21.02
CA LEU A 56 -0.40 29.34 -21.19
C LEU A 56 -0.47 28.19 -20.18
N LEU A 57 -0.73 28.50 -18.91
CA LEU A 57 -0.85 27.51 -17.86
C LEU A 57 -2.03 26.57 -18.10
N ASP A 58 -3.16 27.09 -18.59
CA ASP A 58 -4.35 26.31 -18.93
C ASP A 58 -4.05 25.29 -20.04
N ALA A 59 -3.38 25.74 -21.10
CA ALA A 59 -2.92 24.87 -22.19
C ALA A 59 -1.90 23.81 -21.69
N ASP A 60 -0.93 24.20 -20.86
CA ASP A 60 0.06 23.33 -20.28
C ASP A 60 -0.55 22.23 -19.41
N VAL A 61 -1.56 22.55 -18.60
CA VAL A 61 -2.27 21.58 -17.78
C VAL A 61 -2.98 20.55 -18.64
N LEU A 62 -3.68 20.99 -19.70
CA LEU A 62 -4.36 20.05 -20.63
C LEU A 62 -3.35 19.17 -21.36
N ALA A 63 -2.26 19.74 -21.89
CA ALA A 63 -1.21 19.01 -22.57
C ALA A 63 -0.56 17.97 -21.64
N PHE A 64 -0.25 18.34 -20.40
CA PHE A 64 0.34 17.44 -19.43
C PHE A 64 -0.55 16.22 -19.15
N PHE A 65 -1.85 16.44 -18.86
CA PHE A 65 -2.75 15.31 -18.56
C PHE A 65 -3.08 14.48 -19.80
N SER A 66 -3.11 15.07 -21.00
CA SER A 66 -3.28 14.34 -22.26
C SER A 66 -2.07 13.48 -22.60
N SER A 67 -0.85 13.86 -22.16
CA SER A 67 0.37 13.08 -22.38
C SER A 67 0.47 11.84 -21.51
N ILE A 68 -0.36 11.72 -20.45
CA ILE A 68 -0.32 10.57 -19.55
C ILE A 68 -1.00 9.36 -20.20
N PRO A 69 -0.25 8.24 -20.43
CA PRO A 69 -0.83 7.06 -21.06
C PRO A 69 -2.01 6.49 -20.28
N ASP A 70 -3.03 6.04 -21.02
CA ASP A 70 -4.24 5.43 -20.44
C ASP A 70 -4.02 3.94 -20.10
N THR A 71 -3.03 3.65 -19.27
CA THR A 71 -2.65 2.28 -18.91
C THR A 71 -3.17 1.83 -17.55
N SER A 72 -3.33 2.74 -16.61
CA SER A 72 -3.91 2.45 -15.29
C SER A 72 -4.38 3.72 -14.59
N PRO A 73 -5.48 3.65 -13.79
CA PRO A 73 -5.95 4.77 -12.98
C PRO A 73 -4.88 5.36 -12.06
N ALA A 74 -4.03 4.52 -11.46
CA ALA A 74 -2.98 4.97 -10.54
C ALA A 74 -1.95 5.88 -11.22
N ARG A 75 -1.62 5.61 -12.49
CA ARG A 75 -0.67 6.39 -13.30
C ARG A 75 -1.17 7.80 -13.59
N TYR A 76 -2.47 7.96 -13.72
CA TYR A 76 -3.14 9.25 -13.88
C TYR A 76 -3.41 9.92 -12.52
N ASN A 77 -3.96 9.18 -11.58
CA ASN A 77 -4.47 9.73 -10.32
C ASN A 77 -3.38 10.33 -9.42
N LYS A 78 -2.16 9.81 -9.46
CA LYS A 78 -1.06 10.33 -8.65
C LYS A 78 -0.59 11.71 -9.14
N PRO A 79 -0.24 11.90 -10.44
CA PRO A 79 -0.01 13.24 -11.00
C PRO A 79 -1.19 14.19 -10.79
N PHE A 80 -2.42 13.73 -10.99
CA PHE A 80 -3.61 14.54 -10.76
C PHE A 80 -3.65 15.10 -9.33
N GLN A 81 -3.40 14.28 -8.31
CA GLN A 81 -3.38 14.74 -6.92
C GLN A 81 -2.31 15.81 -6.69
N ASN A 82 -1.12 15.61 -7.23
CA ASN A 82 0.01 16.50 -7.00
C ASN A 82 -0.18 17.85 -7.71
N VAL A 83 -0.55 17.82 -8.99
CA VAL A 83 -0.78 19.05 -9.77
C VAL A 83 -2.00 19.80 -9.25
N ASN A 84 -3.09 19.09 -8.90
CA ASN A 84 -4.27 19.73 -8.32
C ASN A 84 -3.99 20.40 -6.97
N ALA A 85 -3.15 19.78 -6.13
CA ALA A 85 -2.72 20.39 -4.87
C ALA A 85 -1.91 21.67 -5.10
N PHE A 86 -1.02 21.67 -6.08
CA PHE A 86 -0.22 22.82 -6.47
C PHE A 86 -1.09 23.95 -7.06
N LEU A 87 -1.98 23.65 -8.01
CA LEU A 87 -2.85 24.64 -8.62
C LEU A 87 -3.86 25.26 -7.63
N ASN A 88 -4.38 24.46 -6.68
CA ASN A 88 -5.21 24.99 -5.61
C ASN A 88 -4.41 25.91 -4.67
N TRP A 89 -3.14 25.62 -4.42
CA TRP A 89 -2.24 26.50 -3.68
C TRP A 89 -1.99 27.80 -4.45
N MET A 90 -1.76 27.75 -5.77
CA MET A 90 -1.62 28.96 -6.60
C MET A 90 -2.86 29.84 -6.54
N VAL A 91 -4.06 29.26 -6.53
CA VAL A 91 -5.32 30.01 -6.33
C VAL A 91 -5.37 30.64 -4.95
N ALA A 92 -5.00 29.89 -3.90
CA ALA A 92 -4.99 30.39 -2.52
C ALA A 92 -3.96 31.51 -2.28
N GLN A 93 -2.87 31.53 -3.05
CA GLN A 93 -1.85 32.60 -3.04
C GLN A 93 -2.15 33.72 -4.02
N GLU A 94 -3.32 33.70 -4.67
CA GLU A 94 -3.74 34.71 -5.65
C GLU A 94 -2.83 34.85 -6.89
N TYR A 95 -1.97 33.84 -7.17
CA TYR A 95 -1.16 33.80 -8.38
C TYR A 95 -2.00 33.56 -9.64
N ILE A 96 -3.11 32.83 -9.51
CA ILE A 96 -4.11 32.61 -10.56
C ILE A 96 -5.51 32.75 -9.98
N SER A 97 -6.45 33.23 -10.78
CA SER A 97 -7.84 33.47 -10.33
C SER A 97 -8.66 32.18 -10.17
N LYS A 98 -8.36 31.15 -10.94
CA LYS A 98 -9.10 29.89 -10.96
C LYS A 98 -8.19 28.73 -11.37
N SER A 99 -8.49 27.52 -10.92
CA SER A 99 -7.72 26.32 -11.27
C SER A 99 -8.16 25.79 -12.63
N PRO A 100 -7.26 25.57 -13.62
CA PRO A 100 -7.55 24.91 -14.88
C PRO A 100 -8.23 23.54 -14.71
N ILE A 101 -7.79 22.75 -13.74
CA ILE A 101 -8.40 21.45 -13.42
C ILE A 101 -9.89 21.57 -13.12
N LYS A 102 -10.30 22.62 -12.38
CA LYS A 102 -11.72 22.86 -12.06
C LYS A 102 -12.50 23.36 -13.27
N VAL A 103 -11.90 24.23 -14.07
CA VAL A 103 -12.52 24.78 -15.28
C VAL A 103 -12.84 23.67 -16.28
N HIS A 104 -11.88 22.79 -16.54
CA HIS A 104 -12.04 21.66 -17.45
C HIS A 104 -12.70 20.43 -16.81
N LYS A 105 -13.16 20.53 -15.55
CA LYS A 105 -13.82 19.43 -14.81
C LYS A 105 -12.99 18.14 -14.83
N LEU A 106 -11.66 18.26 -14.85
CA LEU A 106 -10.80 17.10 -14.77
C LEU A 106 -10.98 16.42 -13.41
N HIS A 107 -11.05 15.10 -13.40
CA HIS A 107 -11.28 14.32 -12.19
C HIS A 107 -10.45 13.06 -12.17
N LYS A 108 -10.30 12.46 -11.01
CA LYS A 108 -9.65 11.17 -10.88
C LYS A 108 -10.39 10.10 -11.65
N ARG A 109 -9.62 9.24 -12.30
CA ARG A 109 -10.16 8.02 -12.92
C ARG A 109 -10.61 7.06 -11.84
N LYS A 110 -11.75 6.38 -12.05
CA LYS A 110 -12.20 5.32 -11.14
C LYS A 110 -11.15 4.21 -11.13
N ASP A 111 -10.70 3.86 -9.95
CA ASP A 111 -9.88 2.68 -9.72
C ASP A 111 -10.80 1.62 -9.14
N GLU A 112 -11.33 0.77 -10.00
CA GLU A 112 -12.24 -0.32 -9.60
C GLU A 112 -11.51 -1.40 -8.80
N GLY A 113 -10.18 -1.28 -8.75
CA GLY A 113 -9.34 -1.99 -7.78
C GLY A 113 -9.52 -3.50 -7.75
N ASN A 114 -9.83 -4.11 -8.89
CA ASN A 114 -9.96 -5.57 -9.03
C ASN A 114 -8.57 -6.25 -8.86
N ILE A 115 -8.05 -6.21 -7.63
CA ILE A 115 -6.86 -6.97 -7.31
C ILE A 115 -7.32 -8.38 -6.98
N LYS A 116 -7.24 -9.25 -7.98
CA LYS A 116 -7.55 -10.67 -7.79
C LYS A 116 -6.53 -11.29 -6.84
N PRO A 117 -6.96 -12.13 -5.88
CA PRO A 117 -6.04 -12.90 -5.06
C PRO A 117 -5.22 -13.82 -5.95
N VAL A 118 -3.99 -14.09 -5.55
CA VAL A 118 -3.17 -15.08 -6.25
C VAL A 118 -3.79 -16.46 -6.05
N PRO A 119 -4.01 -17.24 -7.12
CA PRO A 119 -4.52 -18.61 -7.02
C PRO A 119 -3.61 -19.47 -6.12
N VAL A 120 -4.19 -20.38 -5.37
CA VAL A 120 -3.42 -21.25 -4.46
C VAL A 120 -2.43 -22.13 -5.23
N SER A 121 -2.77 -22.57 -6.45
CA SER A 121 -1.86 -23.27 -7.38
C SER A 121 -0.60 -22.44 -7.64
N ASP A 122 -0.77 -21.17 -7.96
CA ASP A 122 0.29 -20.24 -8.31
C ASP A 122 1.18 -19.94 -7.10
N LEU A 123 0.57 -19.79 -5.92
CA LEU A 123 1.31 -19.65 -4.65
C LEU A 123 2.20 -20.89 -4.39
N LYS A 124 1.66 -22.09 -4.59
CA LYS A 124 2.43 -23.34 -4.44
C LYS A 124 3.59 -23.41 -5.43
N THR A 125 3.35 -23.10 -6.71
CA THR A 125 4.38 -23.08 -7.76
C THR A 125 5.47 -22.07 -7.45
N PHE A 126 5.10 -20.86 -7.03
CA PHE A 126 6.06 -19.84 -6.65
C PHE A 126 6.90 -20.24 -5.43
N ILE A 127 6.28 -20.76 -4.38
CA ILE A 127 6.96 -21.24 -3.17
C ILE A 127 7.91 -22.40 -3.50
N ALA A 128 7.55 -23.28 -4.41
CA ALA A 128 8.40 -24.40 -4.84
C ALA A 128 9.65 -23.96 -5.61
N SER A 129 9.64 -22.76 -6.22
CA SER A 129 10.81 -22.21 -6.93
C SER A 129 11.90 -21.69 -5.98
N LEU A 130 11.62 -21.57 -4.70
CA LEU A 130 12.57 -21.04 -3.70
C LEU A 130 13.53 -22.12 -3.24
N ASP A 131 14.84 -21.90 -3.39
CA ASP A 131 15.85 -22.80 -2.80
C ASP A 131 16.04 -22.51 -1.30
N ARG A 132 15.26 -23.20 -0.47
CA ARG A 132 15.26 -23.03 1.00
C ARG A 132 16.54 -23.53 1.69
N ARG A 133 17.51 -24.09 0.94
CA ARG A 133 18.85 -24.43 1.45
C ARG A 133 19.73 -23.18 1.50
N THR A 134 19.43 -22.15 0.72
CA THR A 134 20.11 -20.86 0.77
C THR A 134 19.46 -19.95 1.80
N TYR A 135 20.25 -19.03 2.39
CA TYR A 135 19.72 -18.03 3.31
C TYR A 135 18.62 -17.18 2.67
N THR A 136 18.88 -16.66 1.46
CA THR A 136 17.94 -15.79 0.76
C THR A 136 16.63 -16.49 0.39
N GLY A 137 16.72 -17.74 -0.07
CA GLY A 137 15.53 -18.51 -0.41
C GLY A 137 14.70 -18.90 0.82
N LEU A 138 15.36 -19.24 1.94
CA LEU A 138 14.67 -19.51 3.20
C LEU A 138 14.04 -18.23 3.77
N ARG A 139 14.75 -17.10 3.76
CA ARG A 139 14.24 -15.80 4.17
C ARG A 139 12.98 -15.41 3.38
N ASP A 140 13.04 -15.48 2.06
CA ASP A 140 11.94 -15.09 1.20
C ASP A 140 10.74 -16.02 1.37
N TYR A 141 10.99 -17.32 1.61
CA TYR A 141 9.93 -18.27 1.98
C TYR A 141 9.21 -17.87 3.27
N VAL A 142 9.96 -17.51 4.33
CA VAL A 142 9.37 -17.08 5.60
C VAL A 142 8.59 -15.77 5.44
N ILE A 143 9.12 -14.81 4.68
CA ILE A 143 8.44 -13.56 4.36
C ILE A 143 7.09 -13.82 3.67
N ILE A 144 7.06 -14.73 2.68
CA ILE A 144 5.83 -15.10 1.97
C ILE A 144 4.80 -15.68 2.94
N LEU A 145 5.20 -16.63 3.79
CA LEU A 145 4.30 -17.23 4.76
C LEU A 145 3.74 -16.21 5.74
N LEU A 146 4.58 -15.31 6.27
CA LEU A 146 4.15 -14.26 7.18
C LEU A 146 3.16 -13.29 6.52
N MET A 147 3.41 -12.91 5.27
CA MET A 147 2.52 -12.03 4.54
C MET A 147 1.16 -12.69 4.24
N LEU A 148 1.15 -14.00 3.97
CA LEU A 148 -0.06 -14.78 3.75
C LEU A 148 -0.81 -15.11 5.04
N ASP A 149 -0.13 -15.14 6.18
CA ASP A 149 -0.72 -15.47 7.49
C ASP A 149 -1.25 -14.23 8.23
N THR A 150 -0.62 -13.07 8.01
CA THR A 150 -0.90 -11.84 8.78
C THR A 150 -1.40 -10.67 7.95
N GLY A 151 -1.20 -10.69 6.64
CA GLY A 151 -1.46 -9.55 5.78
C GLY A 151 -0.65 -8.30 6.09
N VAL A 152 0.47 -8.40 6.81
CA VAL A 152 1.35 -7.26 7.14
C VAL A 152 1.87 -6.56 5.89
N ARG A 153 2.09 -5.23 5.96
CA ARG A 153 2.68 -4.50 4.82
C ARG A 153 4.16 -4.83 4.69
N THR A 154 4.63 -4.98 3.46
CA THR A 154 6.05 -5.29 3.17
C THR A 154 7.01 -4.38 3.93
N LYS A 155 6.81 -3.06 3.85
CA LYS A 155 7.67 -2.09 4.53
C LYS A 155 7.64 -2.24 6.06
N GLU A 156 6.49 -2.54 6.64
CA GLU A 156 6.36 -2.79 8.08
C GLU A 156 7.12 -4.07 8.45
N LEU A 157 6.91 -5.16 7.72
CA LEU A 157 7.57 -6.45 7.97
C LEU A 157 9.11 -6.33 7.90
N LEU A 158 9.63 -5.64 6.89
CA LEU A 158 11.08 -5.44 6.71
C LEU A 158 11.70 -4.42 7.68
N SER A 159 10.88 -3.75 8.49
CA SER A 159 11.33 -2.83 9.55
C SER A 159 11.28 -3.45 10.94
N LEU A 160 10.86 -4.72 11.06
CA LEU A 160 10.81 -5.42 12.34
C LEU A 160 12.18 -5.90 12.78
N ARG A 161 12.36 -5.94 14.10
CA ARG A 161 13.50 -6.51 14.80
C ARG A 161 13.15 -7.88 15.38
N ASP A 162 14.14 -8.66 15.77
CA ASP A 162 13.92 -9.94 16.48
C ASP A 162 13.12 -9.75 17.76
N THR A 163 13.32 -8.62 18.44
CA THR A 163 12.61 -8.22 19.65
C THR A 163 11.13 -7.91 19.44
N ASP A 164 10.71 -7.68 18.19
CA ASP A 164 9.31 -7.44 17.85
C ASP A 164 8.52 -8.76 17.71
N TYR A 165 9.19 -9.91 17.75
CA TYR A 165 8.55 -11.23 17.75
C TYR A 165 8.40 -11.78 19.17
N PHE A 166 7.16 -12.04 19.57
CA PHE A 166 6.79 -12.58 20.89
C PHE A 166 6.45 -14.07 20.76
N ARG A 167 7.43 -14.92 21.10
CA ARG A 167 7.34 -16.39 20.95
C ARG A 167 6.17 -17.01 21.70
N ASN A 168 6.00 -16.69 22.97
CA ASN A 168 4.97 -17.28 23.82
C ASN A 168 3.56 -17.00 23.31
N GLY A 169 3.33 -15.82 22.71
CA GLY A 169 2.04 -15.43 22.14
C GLY A 169 1.93 -15.69 20.64
N LYS A 170 3.01 -16.11 19.97
CA LYS A 170 3.10 -16.31 18.52
C LYS A 170 2.56 -15.11 17.74
N TYR A 171 3.10 -13.93 18.01
CA TYR A 171 2.70 -12.71 17.30
C TYR A 171 3.87 -11.76 17.05
N LEU A 172 3.71 -10.93 16.03
CA LEU A 172 4.56 -9.78 15.75
C LEU A 172 3.90 -8.52 16.29
N CYS A 173 4.69 -7.70 16.98
CA CYS A 173 4.27 -6.38 17.44
C CYS A 173 4.68 -5.33 16.42
N ILE A 174 3.72 -4.65 15.80
CA ILE A 174 3.98 -3.58 14.84
C ILE A 174 3.78 -2.26 15.58
N GLU A 175 4.89 -1.66 16.02
CA GLU A 175 4.89 -0.42 16.78
C GLU A 175 4.43 0.77 15.93
N LYS A 176 3.96 1.85 16.59
CA LYS A 176 3.39 3.05 15.94
C LYS A 176 4.36 3.77 14.98
N ASN A 177 5.66 3.72 15.26
CA ASN A 177 6.70 4.32 14.42
C ASN A 177 6.95 3.54 13.11
N ILE A 178 6.69 2.22 13.12
CA ILE A 178 6.77 1.32 11.96
C ILE A 178 5.46 1.35 11.17
N ALA A 179 4.32 1.39 11.87
CA ALA A 179 3.00 1.32 11.29
C ALA A 179 2.69 2.53 10.38
N LYS A 180 2.30 2.28 9.13
CA LYS A 180 1.87 3.33 8.19
C LYS A 180 0.75 4.22 8.75
N THR A 181 -0.14 3.65 9.56
CA THR A 181 -1.27 4.35 10.19
C THR A 181 -0.92 4.99 11.53
N ARG A 182 0.34 4.90 11.97
CA ARG A 182 0.83 5.38 13.29
C ARG A 182 0.03 4.82 14.48
N LYS A 183 -0.59 3.65 14.31
CA LYS A 183 -1.28 2.90 15.38
C LYS A 183 -0.58 1.57 15.58
N LYS A 184 -0.23 1.27 16.84
CA LYS A 184 0.31 -0.03 17.24
C LYS A 184 -0.74 -1.12 16.96
N ARG A 185 -0.29 -2.28 16.46
CA ARG A 185 -1.13 -3.46 16.31
C ARG A 185 -0.35 -4.75 16.46
N ILE A 186 -1.06 -5.82 16.72
CA ILE A 186 -0.54 -7.19 16.83
C ILE A 186 -0.90 -7.94 15.55
N ALA A 187 0.06 -8.67 15.01
CA ALA A 187 -0.12 -9.60 13.90
C ALA A 187 0.10 -11.03 14.41
N TYR A 188 -0.98 -11.78 14.60
CA TYR A 188 -0.96 -13.14 15.11
C TYR A 188 -0.46 -14.12 14.05
N LEU A 189 0.32 -15.13 14.48
CA LEU A 189 0.86 -16.17 13.63
C LEU A 189 0.19 -17.50 13.92
N SER A 190 -0.06 -18.27 12.86
CA SER A 190 -0.35 -19.69 13.00
C SER A 190 0.84 -20.43 13.62
N SER A 191 0.60 -21.54 14.31
CA SER A 191 1.66 -22.34 14.91
C SER A 191 2.68 -22.82 13.89
N SER A 192 2.24 -23.12 12.66
CA SER A 192 3.13 -23.53 11.57
C SER A 192 4.08 -22.40 11.16
N THR A 193 3.53 -21.19 10.92
CA THR A 193 4.33 -20.02 10.53
C THR A 193 5.29 -19.61 11.65
N ALA A 194 4.84 -19.66 12.91
CA ALA A 194 5.69 -19.35 14.07
C ALA A 194 6.89 -20.29 14.16
N ASN A 195 6.69 -21.61 14.04
CA ASN A 195 7.76 -22.59 14.09
C ASN A 195 8.80 -22.38 12.95
N ILE A 196 8.32 -22.06 11.74
CA ILE A 196 9.19 -21.78 10.59
C ILE A 196 10.00 -20.50 10.82
N LEU A 197 9.37 -19.44 11.36
CA LEU A 197 10.04 -18.20 11.72
C LEU A 197 11.11 -18.43 12.78
N GLU A 198 10.82 -19.19 13.83
CA GLU A 198 11.79 -19.53 14.89
C GLU A 198 13.00 -20.29 14.34
N ASN A 199 12.76 -21.26 13.47
CA ASN A 199 13.83 -21.99 12.77
C ASN A 199 14.67 -21.06 11.89
N PHE A 200 14.08 -20.07 11.26
CA PHE A 200 14.81 -19.07 10.49
C PHE A 200 15.67 -18.18 11.38
N ILE A 201 15.08 -17.63 12.47
CA ILE A 201 15.80 -16.78 13.43
C ILE A 201 17.00 -17.54 14.02
N ALA A 202 16.83 -18.81 14.39
CA ALA A 202 17.91 -19.63 14.97
C ALA A 202 19.08 -19.89 14.01
N ARG A 203 18.87 -19.75 12.70
CA ARG A 203 19.90 -19.96 11.67
C ARG A 203 20.60 -18.67 11.23
N LYS A 204 20.17 -17.51 11.73
CA LYS A 204 20.86 -16.25 11.43
C LYS A 204 22.23 -16.21 12.09
N PRO A 205 23.28 -15.69 11.41
CA PRO A 205 24.56 -15.41 12.05
C PRO A 205 24.39 -14.44 13.22
N LYS A 206 25.02 -14.73 14.35
CA LYS A 206 24.88 -13.96 15.60
C LYS A 206 25.50 -12.56 15.52
N GLU A 207 26.44 -12.37 14.62
CA GLU A 207 27.14 -11.11 14.36
C GLU A 207 26.32 -10.12 13.51
N TRP A 208 25.20 -10.56 12.97
CA TRP A 208 24.32 -9.69 12.17
C TRP A 208 23.49 -8.76 13.05
N GLU A 209 23.08 -7.64 12.47
CA GLU A 209 22.10 -6.75 13.11
C GLU A 209 20.80 -7.51 13.42
N ASP A 210 20.11 -7.08 14.45
CA ASP A 210 18.88 -7.69 15.00
C ASP A 210 17.62 -7.52 14.12
N TRP A 211 17.77 -7.15 12.83
CA TRP A 211 16.65 -7.15 11.90
C TRP A 211 16.02 -8.53 11.79
N LEU A 212 14.69 -8.59 11.82
CA LEU A 212 13.98 -9.86 11.66
C LEU A 212 14.30 -10.50 10.31
N PHE A 213 14.42 -9.69 9.25
CA PHE A 213 14.77 -10.10 7.88
C PHE A 213 15.95 -9.29 7.34
N PRO A 214 17.17 -9.58 7.74
CA PRO A 214 18.33 -8.92 7.17
C PRO A 214 18.60 -9.37 5.72
N ASN A 215 19.37 -8.55 4.98
CA ASN A 215 19.95 -8.97 3.71
C ASN A 215 21.11 -9.96 3.94
N TYR A 216 21.77 -10.41 2.88
CA TYR A 216 22.90 -11.34 2.97
C TYR A 216 24.18 -10.75 3.61
N GLU A 217 24.21 -9.42 3.84
CA GLU A 217 25.27 -8.72 4.57
C GLU A 217 24.93 -8.48 6.05
N GLY A 218 23.78 -8.94 6.52
CA GLY A 218 23.31 -8.72 7.88
C GLY A 218 22.62 -7.38 8.13
N ARG A 219 22.44 -6.53 7.09
CA ARG A 219 21.82 -5.22 7.18
C ARG A 219 20.31 -5.30 6.86
N GLN A 220 19.58 -4.24 7.14
CA GLN A 220 18.15 -4.15 6.80
C GLN A 220 17.87 -4.49 5.33
N LEU A 221 16.97 -5.44 5.08
CA LEU A 221 16.48 -5.72 3.72
C LEU A 221 15.59 -4.57 3.24
N LYS A 222 15.92 -4.01 2.09
CA LYS A 222 15.12 -2.97 1.45
C LYS A 222 14.01 -3.56 0.60
N VAL A 223 12.89 -2.84 0.47
CA VAL A 223 11.73 -3.27 -0.34
C VAL A 223 12.14 -3.58 -1.77
N ASP A 224 12.94 -2.70 -2.40
CA ASP A 224 13.38 -2.87 -3.79
C ASP A 224 14.20 -4.17 -3.99
N HIS A 225 14.95 -4.60 -2.98
CA HIS A 225 15.71 -5.87 -3.05
C HIS A 225 14.77 -7.07 -2.96
N LEU A 226 13.73 -7.01 -2.11
CA LEU A 226 12.71 -8.05 -2.05
C LEU A 226 11.92 -8.11 -3.36
N ASP A 227 11.51 -6.97 -3.93
CA ASP A 227 10.80 -6.91 -5.21
C ASP A 227 11.63 -7.51 -6.35
N LYS A 228 12.94 -7.25 -6.39
CA LYS A 228 13.87 -7.90 -7.35
C LYS A 228 13.96 -9.40 -7.16
N SER A 229 13.99 -9.87 -5.90
CA SER A 229 13.98 -11.31 -5.60
C SER A 229 12.70 -11.97 -6.10
N PHE A 230 11.53 -11.34 -5.84
CA PHE A 230 10.24 -11.83 -6.33
C PHE A 230 10.17 -11.84 -7.87
N ALA A 231 10.68 -10.80 -8.53
CA ALA A 231 10.75 -10.75 -9.99
C ALA A 231 11.57 -11.91 -10.55
N LYS A 232 12.76 -12.18 -9.98
CA LYS A 232 13.62 -13.30 -10.36
C LYS A 232 12.90 -14.64 -10.21
N HIS A 233 12.22 -14.88 -9.08
CA HIS A 233 11.47 -16.12 -8.86
C HIS A 233 10.26 -16.23 -9.79
N SER A 234 9.60 -15.10 -10.11
CA SER A 234 8.52 -15.04 -11.10
C SER A 234 8.99 -15.48 -12.50
N GLU A 235 10.19 -15.06 -12.90
CA GLU A 235 10.81 -15.50 -14.17
C GLU A 235 11.12 -17.00 -14.17
N ILE A 236 11.66 -17.53 -13.06
CA ILE A 236 12.02 -18.95 -12.92
C ILE A 236 10.79 -19.85 -13.01
N CYS A 237 9.70 -19.50 -12.34
CA CYS A 237 8.51 -20.36 -12.23
C CYS A 237 7.39 -20.01 -13.22
N GLY A 238 7.54 -18.93 -14.00
CA GLY A 238 6.51 -18.46 -14.95
C GLY A 238 5.26 -17.84 -14.28
N VAL A 239 5.27 -17.67 -12.95
CA VAL A 239 4.14 -17.14 -12.17
C VAL A 239 4.51 -15.79 -11.58
N LYS A 240 3.81 -14.74 -12.00
CA LYS A 240 4.09 -13.38 -11.50
C LYS A 240 3.40 -13.12 -10.17
N ILE A 241 4.18 -13.02 -9.10
CA ILE A 241 3.71 -12.66 -7.76
C ILE A 241 4.51 -11.47 -7.23
N THR A 242 3.82 -10.55 -6.55
CA THR A 242 4.43 -9.42 -5.84
C THR A 242 4.09 -9.49 -4.35
N PRO A 243 4.93 -8.92 -3.47
CA PRO A 243 4.61 -8.84 -2.04
C PRO A 243 3.24 -8.19 -1.76
N TYR A 244 2.86 -7.19 -2.56
CA TYR A 244 1.57 -6.54 -2.45
C TYR A 244 0.39 -7.50 -2.73
N GLN A 245 0.51 -8.37 -3.74
CA GLN A 245 -0.51 -9.38 -4.04
C GLN A 245 -0.68 -10.41 -2.92
N LEU A 246 0.39 -10.79 -2.20
CA LEU A 246 0.28 -11.69 -1.05
C LEU A 246 -0.61 -11.12 0.05
N ARG A 247 -0.45 -9.84 0.37
CA ARG A 247 -1.31 -9.16 1.33
C ARG A 247 -2.77 -9.09 0.87
N HIS A 248 -3.01 -8.91 -0.44
CA HIS A 248 -4.36 -8.97 -1.01
C HIS A 248 -4.95 -10.38 -0.94
N SER A 249 -4.11 -11.39 -1.21
CA SER A 249 -4.51 -12.79 -1.09
C SER A 249 -4.89 -13.15 0.33
N PHE A 250 -4.13 -12.70 1.34
CA PHE A 250 -4.52 -12.84 2.74
C PHE A 250 -5.92 -12.26 2.98
N ALA A 251 -6.16 -11.01 2.59
CA ALA A 251 -7.43 -10.35 2.84
C ALA A 251 -8.62 -11.08 2.20
N THR A 252 -8.49 -11.44 0.92
CA THR A 252 -9.56 -12.13 0.18
C THR A 252 -9.79 -13.55 0.71
N LEU A 253 -8.71 -14.31 0.98
CA LEU A 253 -8.83 -15.66 1.50
C LEU A 253 -9.37 -15.69 2.94
N PHE A 254 -9.00 -14.70 3.77
CA PHE A 254 -9.53 -14.55 5.12
C PHE A 254 -11.07 -14.40 5.11
N LEU A 255 -11.59 -13.51 4.24
CA LEU A 255 -13.04 -13.33 4.12
C LEU A 255 -13.71 -14.55 3.50
N LYS A 256 -13.14 -15.17 2.46
CA LYS A 256 -13.69 -16.41 1.85
C LYS A 256 -13.73 -17.59 2.83
N ASN A 257 -12.82 -17.61 3.80
CA ASN A 257 -12.82 -18.62 4.87
C ASN A 257 -13.77 -18.27 6.05
N GLY A 258 -14.63 -17.28 5.91
CA GLY A 258 -15.62 -16.92 6.92
C GLY A 258 -15.15 -15.90 7.95
N GLY A 259 -13.97 -15.29 7.75
CA GLY A 259 -13.50 -14.20 8.59
C GLY A 259 -14.36 -12.95 8.43
N ASP A 260 -14.59 -12.22 9.52
CA ASP A 260 -15.39 -11.00 9.47
C ASP A 260 -14.58 -9.78 9.00
N VAL A 261 -15.29 -8.81 8.40
CA VAL A 261 -14.67 -7.63 7.76
C VAL A 261 -14.05 -6.64 8.77
N PHE A 262 -14.57 -6.56 9.99
CA PHE A 262 -14.03 -5.66 11.03
C PHE A 262 -12.76 -6.25 11.63
N THR A 263 -12.74 -7.56 11.86
CA THR A 263 -11.52 -8.30 12.26
C THR A 263 -10.45 -8.15 11.20
N LEU A 264 -10.78 -8.31 9.92
CA LEU A 264 -9.83 -8.09 8.82
C LEU A 264 -9.30 -6.65 8.79
N GLN A 265 -10.17 -5.65 8.97
CA GLN A 265 -9.77 -4.25 9.06
C GLN A 265 -8.72 -4.04 10.17
N HIS A 266 -8.97 -4.62 11.34
CA HIS A 266 -8.07 -4.53 12.49
C HIS A 266 -6.72 -5.20 12.21
N LEU A 267 -6.72 -6.45 11.74
CA LEU A 267 -5.51 -7.22 11.42
C LEU A 267 -4.64 -6.50 10.37
N MET A 268 -5.26 -5.98 9.32
CA MET A 268 -4.56 -5.26 8.25
C MET A 268 -4.14 -3.85 8.66
N GLY A 269 -4.66 -3.31 9.76
CA GLY A 269 -4.41 -1.93 10.19
C GLY A 269 -4.90 -0.92 9.13
N HIS A 270 -6.14 -1.10 8.65
CA HIS A 270 -6.79 -0.14 7.77
C HIS A 270 -7.45 0.97 8.59
N ALA A 271 -7.13 2.22 8.26
CA ALA A 271 -7.72 3.38 8.94
C ALA A 271 -9.21 3.56 8.59
N ASP A 272 -9.63 3.09 7.40
CA ASP A 272 -10.99 3.24 6.88
C ASP A 272 -11.51 1.88 6.38
N LEU A 273 -12.76 1.56 6.72
CA LEU A 273 -13.44 0.33 6.30
C LEU A 273 -13.57 0.23 4.76
N ARG A 274 -13.63 1.37 4.07
CA ARG A 274 -13.62 1.41 2.59
C ARG A 274 -12.44 0.67 1.98
N MET A 275 -11.29 0.68 2.66
CA MET A 275 -10.11 -0.06 2.20
C MET A 275 -10.32 -1.58 2.30
N THR A 276 -11.11 -2.05 3.28
CA THR A 276 -11.38 -3.47 3.50
C THR A 276 -12.57 -3.96 2.65
N ARG A 277 -13.57 -3.11 2.40
CA ARG A 277 -14.71 -3.43 1.52
C ARG A 277 -14.32 -3.88 0.12
N ARG A 278 -13.15 -3.44 -0.39
CA ARG A 278 -12.60 -3.86 -1.70
C ARG A 278 -12.37 -5.37 -1.81
N TYR A 279 -12.32 -6.10 -0.69
CA TYR A 279 -12.14 -7.55 -0.64
C TYR A 279 -13.45 -8.31 -0.41
N ALA A 280 -14.50 -7.61 0.00
CA ALA A 280 -15.80 -8.18 0.28
C ALA A 280 -16.64 -8.23 -1.01
N GLU A 281 -16.26 -9.10 -1.96
CA GLU A 281 -17.18 -9.52 -3.02
C GLU A 281 -18.17 -10.53 -2.38
N LEU A 282 -19.34 -10.04 -2.02
CA LEU A 282 -20.42 -10.86 -1.50
C LEU A 282 -21.19 -11.43 -2.69
N ASP A 283 -20.89 -12.67 -3.09
CA ASP A 283 -21.78 -13.42 -3.95
C ASP A 283 -22.98 -13.98 -3.13
N GLU A 284 -24.09 -14.26 -3.80
CA GLU A 284 -25.31 -14.74 -3.12
C GLU A 284 -25.08 -16.05 -2.38
N ALA A 285 -24.23 -16.95 -2.91
CA ALA A 285 -23.90 -18.21 -2.28
C ALA A 285 -23.18 -18.02 -0.93
N PHE A 286 -22.26 -17.04 -0.88
CA PHE A 286 -21.59 -16.68 0.37
C PHE A 286 -22.58 -16.08 1.38
N VAL A 287 -23.46 -15.18 0.94
CA VAL A 287 -24.51 -14.58 1.80
C VAL A 287 -25.42 -15.65 2.37
N GLU A 288 -25.86 -16.60 1.54
CA GLU A 288 -26.68 -17.74 1.97
C GLU A 288 -25.97 -18.60 3.01
N GLN A 289 -24.67 -18.92 2.77
CA GLN A 289 -23.87 -19.70 3.71
C GLN A 289 -23.72 -18.97 5.06
N GLN A 290 -23.44 -17.67 5.04
CA GLN A 290 -23.33 -16.86 6.25
C GLN A 290 -24.67 -16.82 7.01
N HIS A 291 -25.78 -16.63 6.29
CA HIS A 291 -27.11 -16.66 6.91
C HIS A 291 -27.40 -18.02 7.58
N LYS A 292 -27.12 -19.14 6.90
CA LYS A 292 -27.28 -20.48 7.46
C LYS A 292 -26.43 -20.70 8.71
N SER A 293 -25.22 -20.15 8.75
CA SER A 293 -24.27 -20.34 9.85
C SER A 293 -24.58 -19.45 11.07
N PHE A 294 -25.07 -18.24 10.85
CA PHE A 294 -25.17 -17.18 11.87
C PHE A 294 -26.62 -16.72 12.14
N SER A 295 -27.62 -17.36 11.52
CA SER A 295 -29.03 -17.04 11.83
C SER A 295 -29.36 -17.31 13.31
N PRO A 296 -29.93 -16.34 14.03
CA PRO A 296 -30.30 -16.54 15.43
C PRO A 296 -31.26 -17.74 15.65
N VAL A 297 -32.01 -18.13 14.62
CA VAL A 297 -32.93 -19.29 14.68
C VAL A 297 -32.17 -20.60 14.90
N VAL A 298 -30.93 -20.73 14.36
CA VAL A 298 -30.06 -21.90 14.57
C VAL A 298 -29.78 -22.14 16.06
N LEU A 299 -29.59 -21.06 16.83
CA LEU A 299 -29.41 -21.17 18.30
C LEU A 299 -30.62 -21.67 19.01
N LEU A 300 -31.84 -21.32 18.56
CA LEU A 300 -33.09 -21.76 19.12
C LEU A 300 -33.34 -23.26 18.83
N GLU A 301 -32.93 -23.73 17.66
CA GLU A 301 -33.03 -25.14 17.27
C GLU A 301 -32.06 -26.03 18.06
N GLN A 302 -30.80 -25.58 18.23
CA GLN A 302 -29.82 -26.29 19.05
C GLN A 302 -30.26 -26.40 20.52
N ALA A 303 -30.85 -25.34 21.07
CA ALA A 303 -31.40 -25.37 22.43
C ALA A 303 -32.55 -26.39 22.61
N LYS A 304 -33.38 -26.61 21.57
CA LYS A 304 -34.44 -27.65 21.58
C LYS A 304 -33.85 -29.06 21.52
N SER A 305 -32.83 -29.30 20.72
CA SER A 305 -32.16 -30.61 20.59
C SER A 305 -31.53 -31.08 21.91
N ASN A 306 -30.99 -30.17 22.71
CA ASN A 306 -30.42 -30.50 24.02
C ASN A 306 -31.48 -30.82 25.12
N ARG A 307 -32.73 -30.39 24.92
CA ARG A 307 -33.84 -30.70 25.87
C ARG A 307 -34.50 -32.08 25.65
N VAL A 308 -34.47 -32.59 24.40
CA VAL A 308 -35.09 -33.87 24.05
C VAL A 308 -34.26 -35.10 24.45
N ARG A 309 -32.96 -34.92 24.81
CA ARG A 309 -32.07 -36.00 25.26
C ARG A 309 -32.12 -36.30 26.78
N ARG A 310 -33.13 -35.78 27.49
CA ARG A 310 -33.34 -36.05 28.94
C ARG A 310 -34.71 -36.67 29.21
N ILE A 311 -35.08 -37.68 28.44
CA ILE A 311 -36.17 -38.64 28.81
C ILE A 311 -35.59 -40.06 28.70
#